data_3ce6b24b1dc9fc48ac5690b3b6d51f11
#
_entry.id   3ce6b24b1dc9fc48ac5690b3b6d51f11
#
_cell.length_a   1.000
_cell.length_b   1.000
_cell.length_c   1.000
_cell.angle_alpha   90.00
_cell.angle_beta   90.00
_cell.angle_gamma   90.00
#
_symmetry.space_group_name_H-M   'P 1'
#
loop_
_entity.id
_entity.type
_entity.pdbx_description
1 polymer ?
#
loop_
_entity_poly.entity_id
_entity_poly.type
_entity_poly.pdbx_seq_one_letter_code
_entity_poly.pdbx_strand_id
1 'polypeptide(L)'
;SHDFYHHFTADEHSLRIIRFLEELEASVLTNPTDLALLYEEFSHKKTLKFAALLQSAGTLSDMDGESGLEGFINLISERLYLQTEEKELLEFLIKNIYEMVDTALHQDIHQPKVIQKFAKTVVNHQRLTALYLFSFAELRAVAPGTLTAWKKLFLPELYERTLKYL
;
A
#
# COMPACT_ATOMS: atom_id res chain seq x y z
N SER A 1 0.95 -3.01 21.01
CA SER A 1 1.41 -3.23 19.63
C SER A 1 1.63 -1.94 18.81
N HIS A 2 1.82 -0.79 19.48
CA HIS A 2 2.07 0.50 18.81
C HIS A 2 3.56 0.77 18.53
N ASP A 3 4.46 -0.08 19.00
CA ASP A 3 5.90 0.23 19.05
C ASP A 3 6.66 0.07 17.72
N PHE A 4 6.07 -0.55 16.70
CA PHE A 4 6.76 -0.73 15.41
C PHE A 4 6.76 0.50 14.51
N TYR A 5 5.89 1.47 14.76
CA TYR A 5 5.70 2.63 13.89
C TYR A 5 6.47 3.89 14.34
N HIS A 6 7.21 3.83 15.44
CA HIS A 6 7.81 5.03 16.05
C HIS A 6 9.30 5.23 15.81
N HIS A 7 9.96 4.46 14.94
CA HIS A 7 11.39 4.66 14.67
C HIS A 7 11.71 5.92 13.87
N PHE A 8 10.74 6.45 13.12
CA PHE A 8 10.92 7.62 12.27
C PHE A 8 9.76 8.60 12.42
N THR A 9 10.04 9.89 12.16
CA THR A 9 8.97 10.89 12.04
C THR A 9 8.04 10.52 10.87
N ALA A 10 6.79 11.02 10.92
CA ALA A 10 5.81 10.76 9.87
C ALA A 10 6.33 11.17 8.47
N ASP A 11 6.97 12.33 8.38
CA ASP A 11 7.56 12.82 7.13
C ASP A 11 8.69 11.93 6.61
N GLU A 12 9.55 11.47 7.51
CA GLU A 12 10.65 10.56 7.16
C GLU A 12 10.11 9.21 6.68
N HIS A 13 9.06 8.71 7.30
CA HIS A 13 8.39 7.47 6.89
C HIS A 13 7.86 7.56 5.46
N SER A 14 7.15 8.64 5.12
CA SER A 14 6.65 8.88 3.76
C SER A 14 7.76 8.96 2.73
N LEU A 15 8.83 9.69 3.05
CA LEU A 15 9.98 9.81 2.15
C LEU A 15 10.66 8.46 1.91
N ARG A 16 10.71 7.59 2.92
CA ARG A 16 11.26 6.23 2.79
C ARG A 16 10.40 5.36 1.88
N ILE A 17 9.08 5.46 1.98
CA ILE A 17 8.16 4.75 1.07
C ILE A 17 8.41 5.20 -0.37
N ILE A 18 8.42 6.49 -0.62
CA ILE A 18 8.63 7.06 -1.95
C ILE A 18 9.99 6.67 -2.51
N ARG A 19 11.03 6.76 -1.68
CA ARG A 19 12.39 6.36 -2.08
C ARG A 19 12.47 4.89 -2.48
N PHE A 20 11.82 4.02 -1.73
CA PHE A 20 11.76 2.60 -2.08
C PHE A 20 11.08 2.36 -3.42
N LEU A 21 9.96 3.03 -3.70
CA LEU A 21 9.28 2.95 -4.99
C LEU A 21 10.17 3.45 -6.15
N GLU A 22 10.90 4.52 -5.93
CA GLU A 22 11.88 5.04 -6.90
C GLU A 22 13.05 4.08 -7.12
N GLU A 23 13.52 3.43 -6.07
CA GLU A 23 14.56 2.38 -6.17
C GLU A 23 14.07 1.17 -6.98
N LEU A 24 12.82 0.77 -6.82
CA LEU A 24 12.22 -0.28 -7.67
C LEU A 24 12.26 0.12 -9.16
N GLU A 25 11.85 1.34 -9.46
CA GLU A 25 11.86 1.85 -10.83
C GLU A 25 13.27 1.86 -11.42
N ALA A 26 14.26 2.34 -10.67
CA ALA A 26 15.66 2.36 -11.11
C ALA A 26 16.24 0.97 -11.29
N SER A 27 15.84 -0.02 -10.49
CA SER A 27 16.39 -1.38 -10.50
C SER A 27 15.97 -2.21 -11.72
N VAL A 28 14.95 -1.81 -12.45
CA VAL A 28 14.44 -2.54 -13.63
C VAL A 28 15.55 -2.76 -14.68
N LEU A 29 16.40 -1.75 -14.86
CA LEU A 29 17.48 -1.80 -15.86
C LEU A 29 18.76 -2.48 -15.39
N THR A 30 18.94 -2.65 -14.08
CA THR A 30 20.21 -3.14 -13.49
C THR A 30 20.08 -4.52 -12.87
N ASN A 31 19.06 -4.71 -12.02
CA ASN A 31 18.81 -5.96 -11.30
C ASN A 31 17.32 -6.11 -11.04
N PRO A 32 16.53 -6.42 -12.09
CA PRO A 32 15.09 -6.48 -11.96
C PRO A 32 14.64 -7.62 -11.05
N THR A 33 13.83 -7.28 -10.06
CA THR A 33 13.08 -8.24 -9.25
C THR A 33 11.64 -8.33 -9.79
N ASP A 34 10.91 -9.39 -9.42
CA ASP A 34 9.50 -9.52 -9.78
C ASP A 34 8.68 -8.32 -9.29
N LEU A 35 8.99 -7.82 -8.09
CA LEU A 35 8.34 -6.64 -7.53
C LEU A 35 8.64 -5.38 -8.36
N ALA A 36 9.88 -5.20 -8.81
CA ALA A 36 10.27 -4.07 -9.65
C ALA A 36 9.56 -4.10 -11.01
N LEU A 37 9.46 -5.28 -11.62
CA LEU A 37 8.73 -5.46 -12.88
C LEU A 37 7.24 -5.18 -12.72
N LEU A 38 6.65 -5.65 -11.61
CA LEU A 38 5.25 -5.36 -11.30
C LEU A 38 5.00 -3.86 -11.13
N TYR A 39 5.90 -3.16 -10.44
CA TYR A 39 5.82 -1.71 -10.28
C TYR A 39 5.96 -0.99 -11.62
N GLU A 40 6.88 -1.42 -12.47
CA GLU A 40 7.09 -0.83 -13.81
C GLU A 40 5.82 -0.90 -14.67
N GLU A 41 5.11 -2.02 -14.62
CA GLU A 41 3.87 -2.22 -15.37
C GLU A 41 2.67 -1.49 -14.75
N PHE A 42 2.76 -1.08 -13.49
CA PHE A 42 1.65 -0.44 -12.78
C PHE A 42 1.43 1.00 -13.28
N SER A 43 0.22 1.30 -13.72
CA SER A 43 -0.10 2.55 -14.41
C SER A 43 -0.33 3.76 -13.48
N HIS A 44 -0.60 3.53 -12.18
CA HIS A 44 -0.94 4.60 -11.23
C HIS A 44 0.15 4.82 -10.16
N LYS A 45 1.40 4.92 -10.59
CA LYS A 45 2.56 5.13 -9.69
C LYS A 45 2.44 6.38 -8.82
N LYS A 46 1.93 7.48 -9.39
CA LYS A 46 1.71 8.73 -8.65
C LYS A 46 0.72 8.57 -7.51
N THR A 47 -0.32 7.77 -7.70
CA THR A 47 -1.32 7.52 -6.66
C THR A 47 -0.70 6.86 -5.43
N LEU A 48 0.25 5.93 -5.62
CA LEU A 48 1.00 5.33 -4.51
C LEU A 48 1.82 6.36 -3.74
N LYS A 49 2.48 7.28 -4.44
CA LYS A 49 3.27 8.36 -3.82
C LYS A 49 2.38 9.34 -3.07
N PHE A 50 1.22 9.71 -3.63
CA PHE A 50 0.24 10.55 -2.94
C PHE A 50 -0.30 9.88 -1.68
N ALA A 51 -0.61 8.58 -1.72
CA ALA A 51 -1.05 7.84 -0.55
C ALA A 51 0.00 7.88 0.57
N ALA A 52 1.28 7.73 0.23
CA ALA A 52 2.39 7.85 1.19
C ALA A 52 2.44 9.22 1.86
N LEU A 53 2.32 10.30 1.08
CA LEU A 53 2.32 11.66 1.60
C LEU A 53 1.12 11.97 2.48
N LEU A 54 -0.07 11.53 2.07
CA LEU A 54 -1.30 11.77 2.83
C LEU A 54 -1.33 10.98 4.14
N GLN A 55 -0.81 9.76 4.14
CA GLN A 55 -0.72 8.95 5.35
C GLN A 55 0.08 9.65 6.46
N SER A 56 1.16 10.32 6.11
CA SER A 56 2.05 10.94 7.08
C SER A 56 1.62 12.33 7.52
N ALA A 57 0.77 13.00 6.77
CA ALA A 57 0.38 14.37 7.06
C ALA A 57 -0.44 14.55 8.36
N GLY A 58 -0.66 13.47 9.12
CA GLY A 58 -1.42 13.52 10.38
C GLY A 58 -2.91 13.82 10.19
N THR A 59 -3.29 14.18 8.97
CA THR A 59 -4.65 14.60 8.60
C THR A 59 -5.68 13.49 8.71
N LEU A 60 -5.22 12.23 8.70
CA LEU A 60 -6.12 11.08 8.77
C LEU A 60 -6.59 10.79 10.20
N SER A 61 -5.77 11.12 11.21
CA SER A 61 -6.12 10.92 12.63
C SER A 61 -7.05 12.00 13.16
N ASP A 62 -7.06 13.17 12.52
CA ASP A 62 -7.83 14.34 12.96
C ASP A 62 -9.17 14.50 12.22
N MET A 63 -9.46 13.59 11.29
CA MET A 63 -10.70 13.64 10.52
C MET A 63 -11.86 12.95 11.24
N ASP A 64 -12.89 13.70 11.48
CA ASP A 64 -14.15 13.22 12.08
C ASP A 64 -14.89 12.27 11.12
N GLY A 65 -14.47 11.01 11.11
CA GLY A 65 -15.17 9.94 10.41
C GLY A 65 -14.98 9.90 8.90
N GLU A 66 -15.76 9.03 8.27
CA GLU A 66 -15.68 8.71 6.84
C GLU A 66 -16.00 9.92 5.94
N SER A 67 -16.92 10.78 6.35
CA SER A 67 -17.30 11.99 5.60
C SER A 67 -16.18 13.04 5.56
N GLY A 68 -15.39 13.16 6.61
CA GLY A 68 -14.23 14.05 6.65
C GLY A 68 -13.13 13.61 5.70
N LEU A 69 -12.85 12.31 5.65
CA LEU A 69 -11.89 11.73 4.72
C LEU A 69 -12.32 11.92 3.26
N GLU A 70 -13.58 11.64 2.93
CA GLU A 70 -14.12 11.82 1.58
C GLU A 70 -14.03 13.29 1.13
N GLY A 71 -14.42 14.23 2.00
CA GLY A 71 -14.32 15.66 1.71
C GLY A 71 -12.88 16.10 1.44
N PHE A 72 -11.94 15.60 2.22
CA PHE A 72 -10.52 15.89 2.03
C PHE A 72 -9.96 15.31 0.73
N ILE A 73 -10.29 14.05 0.42
CA ILE A 73 -9.87 13.41 -0.83
C ILE A 73 -10.48 14.13 -2.03
N ASN A 74 -11.75 14.55 -1.95
CA ASN A 74 -12.39 15.34 -2.99
C ASN A 74 -11.64 16.65 -3.25
N LEU A 75 -11.30 17.39 -2.18
CA LEU A 75 -10.57 18.65 -2.29
C LEU A 75 -9.19 18.48 -2.92
N ILE A 76 -8.43 17.48 -2.46
CA ILE A 76 -7.10 17.16 -3.00
C ILE A 76 -7.21 16.75 -4.47
N SER A 77 -8.17 15.90 -4.80
CA SER A 77 -8.40 15.41 -6.16
C SER A 77 -8.72 16.54 -7.13
N GLU A 78 -9.53 17.51 -6.71
CA GLU A 78 -9.81 18.71 -7.51
C GLU A 78 -8.55 19.56 -7.73
N ARG A 79 -7.80 19.81 -6.67
CA ARG A 79 -6.58 20.64 -6.74
C ARG A 79 -5.46 20.02 -7.57
N LEU A 80 -5.35 18.70 -7.56
CA LEU A 80 -4.34 17.94 -8.31
C LEU A 80 -4.85 17.48 -9.68
N TYR A 81 -6.08 17.81 -10.05
CA TYR A 81 -6.71 17.39 -11.30
C TYR A 81 -6.68 15.86 -11.50
N LEU A 82 -6.92 15.10 -10.43
CA LEU A 82 -6.95 13.64 -10.50
C LEU A 82 -8.16 13.16 -11.32
N GLN A 83 -7.93 12.17 -12.14
CA GLN A 83 -9.00 11.46 -12.82
C GLN A 83 -9.85 10.67 -11.79
N THR A 84 -11.09 10.36 -12.14
CA THR A 84 -12.01 9.62 -11.25
C THR A 84 -11.39 8.30 -10.78
N GLU A 85 -10.78 7.56 -11.67
CA GLU A 85 -10.11 6.29 -11.36
C GLU A 85 -8.96 6.45 -10.37
N GLU A 86 -8.14 7.47 -10.54
CA GLU A 86 -7.03 7.80 -9.62
C GLU A 86 -7.55 8.17 -8.23
N LYS A 87 -8.60 8.97 -8.19
CA LYS A 87 -9.26 9.39 -6.94
C LYS A 87 -9.84 8.19 -6.19
N GLU A 88 -10.56 7.32 -6.88
CA GLU A 88 -11.14 6.10 -6.29
C GLU A 88 -10.05 5.15 -5.75
N LEU A 89 -8.95 5.01 -6.50
CA LEU A 89 -7.82 4.20 -6.07
C LEU A 89 -7.13 4.81 -4.84
N LEU A 90 -6.93 6.12 -4.81
CA LEU A 90 -6.36 6.83 -3.67
C LEU A 90 -7.22 6.65 -2.42
N GLU A 91 -8.52 6.81 -2.54
CA GLU A 91 -9.48 6.61 -1.46
C GLU A 91 -9.44 5.17 -0.94
N PHE A 92 -9.43 4.20 -1.83
CA PHE A 92 -9.29 2.78 -1.48
C PHE A 92 -7.99 2.52 -0.70
N LEU A 93 -6.86 3.02 -1.18
CA LEU A 93 -5.56 2.83 -0.51
C LEU A 93 -5.57 3.40 0.89
N ILE A 94 -6.06 4.61 1.06
CA ILE A 94 -6.09 5.28 2.37
C ILE A 94 -7.00 4.55 3.35
N LYS A 95 -8.17 4.10 2.90
CA LYS A 95 -9.12 3.35 3.74
C LYS A 95 -8.61 1.96 4.14
N ASN A 96 -7.76 1.32 3.30
CA ASN A 96 -7.36 -0.06 3.48
C ASN A 96 -5.84 -0.24 3.67
N ILE A 97 -5.16 0.82 4.10
CA ILE A 97 -3.70 0.90 4.11
C ILE A 97 -3.01 -0.22 4.90
N TYR A 98 -3.64 -0.71 5.97
CA TYR A 98 -3.11 -1.77 6.84
C TYR A 98 -3.71 -3.15 6.56
N GLU A 99 -4.70 -3.24 5.70
CA GLU A 99 -5.50 -4.46 5.53
C GLU A 99 -4.70 -5.65 5.01
N MET A 100 -3.79 -5.42 4.08
CA MET A 100 -2.98 -6.49 3.52
C MET A 100 -1.93 -6.99 4.51
N VAL A 101 -1.25 -6.08 5.19
CA VAL A 101 -0.24 -6.43 6.21
C VAL A 101 -0.90 -7.14 7.38
N ASP A 102 -2.03 -6.65 7.86
CA ASP A 102 -2.77 -7.26 8.95
C ASP A 102 -3.24 -8.68 8.59
N THR A 103 -3.79 -8.86 7.40
CA THR A 103 -4.19 -10.17 6.89
C THR A 103 -2.99 -11.12 6.80
N ALA A 104 -1.87 -10.68 6.23
CA ALA A 104 -0.69 -11.50 6.06
C ALA A 104 -0.03 -11.92 7.38
N LEU A 105 -0.04 -11.04 8.39
CA LEU A 105 0.65 -11.29 9.66
C LEU A 105 -0.23 -11.94 10.72
N HIS A 106 -1.54 -11.76 10.69
CA HIS A 106 -2.44 -12.17 11.78
C HIS A 106 -3.50 -13.20 11.36
N GLN A 107 -3.62 -13.52 10.07
CA GLN A 107 -4.55 -14.50 9.56
C GLN A 107 -3.81 -15.68 8.93
N ASP A 108 -4.48 -16.83 8.89
CA ASP A 108 -3.96 -18.00 8.16
C ASP A 108 -4.31 -17.88 6.67
N ILE A 109 -3.36 -17.40 5.88
CA ILE A 109 -3.54 -17.19 4.43
C ILE A 109 -3.69 -18.48 3.63
N HIS A 110 -3.50 -19.64 4.25
CA HIS A 110 -3.75 -20.95 3.63
C HIS A 110 -5.22 -21.35 3.68
N GLN A 111 -6.02 -20.65 4.49
CA GLN A 111 -7.46 -20.89 4.56
C GLN A 111 -8.21 -20.16 3.45
N PRO A 112 -9.02 -20.87 2.65
CA PRO A 112 -9.79 -20.26 1.57
C PRO A 112 -10.68 -19.08 2.01
N LYS A 113 -11.25 -19.15 3.22
CA LYS A 113 -12.08 -18.08 3.77
C LYS A 113 -11.34 -16.76 3.95
N VAL A 114 -10.06 -16.83 4.35
CA VAL A 114 -9.22 -15.64 4.53
C VAL A 114 -8.95 -14.97 3.19
N ILE A 115 -8.58 -15.77 2.18
CA ILE A 115 -8.37 -15.26 0.83
C ILE A 115 -9.66 -14.67 0.24
N GLN A 116 -10.79 -15.34 0.43
CA GLN A 116 -12.10 -14.88 -0.02
C GLN A 116 -12.49 -13.52 0.56
N LYS A 117 -12.29 -13.36 1.87
CA LYS A 117 -12.55 -12.11 2.57
C LYS A 117 -11.65 -10.98 2.06
N PHE A 118 -10.36 -11.26 1.92
CA PHE A 118 -9.41 -10.27 1.42
C PHE A 118 -9.70 -9.90 -0.04
N ALA A 119 -10.04 -10.87 -0.90
CA ALA A 119 -10.44 -10.63 -2.28
C ALA A 119 -11.65 -9.71 -2.39
N LYS A 120 -12.65 -9.87 -1.50
CA LYS A 120 -13.81 -8.98 -1.44
C LYS A 120 -13.42 -7.55 -1.05
N THR A 121 -12.42 -7.38 -0.20
CA THR A 121 -11.91 -6.06 0.20
C THR A 121 -11.23 -5.36 -0.97
N VAL A 122 -10.35 -6.04 -1.68
CA VAL A 122 -9.58 -5.42 -2.78
C VAL A 122 -10.38 -5.28 -4.08
N VAL A 123 -11.36 -6.14 -4.30
CA VAL A 123 -12.34 -6.11 -5.39
C VAL A 123 -11.75 -6.50 -6.75
N ASN A 124 -10.61 -5.96 -7.17
CA ASN A 124 -10.04 -6.17 -8.49
C ASN A 124 -8.50 -6.21 -8.48
N HIS A 125 -7.93 -6.60 -9.61
CA HIS A 125 -6.48 -6.73 -9.80
C HIS A 125 -5.73 -5.41 -9.55
N GLN A 126 -6.25 -4.29 -10.02
CA GLN A 126 -5.60 -2.99 -9.88
C GLN A 126 -5.46 -2.59 -8.42
N ARG A 127 -6.53 -2.72 -7.63
CA ARG A 127 -6.52 -2.43 -6.19
C ARG A 127 -5.64 -3.39 -5.42
N LEU A 128 -5.66 -4.68 -5.78
CA LEU A 128 -4.76 -5.67 -5.19
C LEU A 128 -3.29 -5.31 -5.44
N THR A 129 -2.93 -5.01 -6.68
CA THR A 129 -1.56 -4.65 -7.05
C THR A 129 -1.11 -3.36 -6.36
N ALA A 130 -1.95 -2.34 -6.35
CA ALA A 130 -1.67 -1.08 -5.66
C ALA A 130 -1.42 -1.30 -4.17
N LEU A 131 -2.29 -2.03 -3.51
CA LEU A 131 -2.16 -2.31 -2.07
C LEU A 131 -0.93 -3.17 -1.76
N TYR A 132 -0.61 -4.14 -2.60
CA TYR A 132 0.58 -4.97 -2.47
C TYR A 132 1.87 -4.14 -2.56
N LEU A 133 2.00 -3.33 -3.61
CA LEU A 133 3.17 -2.46 -3.81
C LEU A 133 3.32 -1.47 -2.65
N PHE A 134 2.24 -0.84 -2.25
CA PHE A 134 2.24 0.11 -1.14
C PHE A 134 2.60 -0.57 0.18
N SER A 135 1.98 -1.70 0.49
CA SER A 135 2.21 -2.44 1.74
C SER A 135 3.66 -2.94 1.84
N PHE A 136 4.22 -3.42 0.74
CA PHE A 136 5.62 -3.84 0.70
C PHE A 136 6.56 -2.66 0.96
N ALA A 137 6.32 -1.53 0.30
CA ALA A 137 7.10 -0.30 0.49
C ALA A 137 7.01 0.21 1.93
N GLU A 138 5.83 0.17 2.52
CA GLU A 138 5.59 0.56 3.91
C GLU A 138 6.36 -0.32 4.89
N LEU A 139 6.33 -1.63 4.75
CA LEU A 139 7.10 -2.54 5.59
C LEU A 139 8.61 -2.31 5.48
N ARG A 140 9.10 -2.04 4.28
CA ARG A 140 10.52 -1.69 4.07
C ARG A 140 10.89 -0.36 4.71
N ALA A 141 9.96 0.60 4.75
CA ALA A 141 10.20 1.91 5.33
C ALA A 141 10.22 1.91 6.86
N VAL A 142 9.37 1.09 7.52
CA VAL A 142 9.22 1.05 8.98
C VAL A 142 10.49 0.56 9.66
N ALA A 143 11.10 -0.51 9.16
CA ALA A 143 12.28 -1.09 9.78
C ALA A 143 13.08 -1.94 8.79
N PRO A 144 14.07 -1.35 8.09
CA PRO A 144 14.86 -2.07 7.10
C PRO A 144 15.54 -3.34 7.59
N GLY A 145 15.80 -3.46 8.90
CA GLY A 145 16.46 -4.61 9.51
C GLY A 145 15.54 -5.62 10.19
N THR A 146 14.25 -5.34 10.34
CA THR A 146 13.30 -6.20 11.09
C THR A 146 12.40 -7.05 10.21
N LEU A 147 12.46 -6.89 8.90
CA LEU A 147 11.78 -7.78 7.98
C LEU A 147 12.48 -9.14 7.99
N THR A 148 11.99 -10.03 8.85
CA THR A 148 12.42 -11.42 8.86
C THR A 148 12.04 -12.09 7.53
N ALA A 149 12.79 -13.12 7.15
CA ALA A 149 12.60 -13.80 5.87
C ALA A 149 11.15 -14.30 5.67
N TRP A 150 10.50 -14.78 6.74
CA TRP A 150 9.12 -15.28 6.67
C TRP A 150 8.09 -14.17 6.44
N LYS A 151 8.31 -12.96 7.00
CA LYS A 151 7.43 -11.80 6.75
C LYS A 151 7.48 -11.35 5.29
N LYS A 152 8.67 -11.42 4.68
CA LYS A 152 8.83 -11.10 3.26
C LYS A 152 8.11 -12.08 2.33
N LEU A 153 7.89 -13.32 2.77
CA LEU A 153 7.21 -14.35 1.99
C LEU A 153 5.69 -14.26 2.07
N PHE A 154 5.13 -13.78 3.17
CA PHE A 154 3.67 -13.75 3.36
C PHE A 154 2.96 -12.75 2.48
N LEU A 155 3.52 -11.57 2.25
CA LEU A 155 2.91 -10.59 1.34
C LEU A 155 2.85 -11.10 -0.11
N PRO A 156 3.95 -11.59 -0.70
CA PRO A 156 3.89 -12.17 -2.04
C PRO A 156 2.93 -13.35 -2.14
N GLU A 157 2.90 -14.21 -1.14
CA GLU A 157 2.00 -15.37 -1.13
C GLU A 157 0.53 -14.94 -1.05
N LEU A 158 0.20 -13.97 -0.20
CA LEU A 158 -1.15 -13.42 -0.13
C LEU A 158 -1.56 -12.79 -1.46
N TYR A 159 -0.66 -12.02 -2.07
CA TYR A 159 -0.87 -11.44 -3.41
C TYR A 159 -1.20 -12.52 -4.45
N GLU A 160 -0.36 -13.54 -4.57
CA GLU A 160 -0.53 -14.63 -5.54
C GLU A 160 -1.82 -15.42 -5.34
N ARG A 161 -2.15 -15.77 -4.09
CA ARG A 161 -3.37 -16.50 -3.76
C ARG A 161 -4.62 -15.67 -4.07
N THR A 162 -4.60 -14.38 -3.76
CA THR A 162 -5.71 -13.48 -4.03
C THR A 162 -5.87 -13.23 -5.52
N LEU A 163 -4.77 -13.07 -6.24
CA LEU A 163 -4.76 -12.88 -7.69
C LEU A 163 -5.43 -14.05 -8.42
N LYS A 164 -5.14 -15.27 -7.98
CA LYS A 164 -5.78 -16.49 -8.54
C LYS A 164 -7.27 -16.59 -8.24
N TYR A 165 -7.70 -16.00 -7.13
CA TYR A 165 -9.11 -15.99 -6.74
C TYR A 165 -9.93 -14.96 -7.52
N LEU A 166 -9.34 -13.81 -7.85
CA LEU A 166 -9.98 -12.74 -8.60
C LEU A 166 -10.17 -13.09 -10.07
#